data_cdfc3af46b241eb78ab9cf6a6f418cb0
#
_entry.id   cdfc3af46b241eb78ab9cf6a6f418cb0
#
_cell.length_a   1.000
_cell.length_b   1.000
_cell.length_c   1.000
_cell.angle_alpha   90.00
_cell.angle_beta   90.00
_cell.angle_gamma   90.00
#
_symmetry.space_group_name_H-M   'P 1'
#
loop_
_entity.id
_entity.type
_entity.pdbx_description
1 polymer ?
#
loop_
_entity_poly.entity_id
_entity_poly.type
_entity_poly.pdbx_seq_one_letter_code
_entity_poly.pdbx_strand_id
1 'polypeptide(L)'
;ALTTFISLAGRYLVLMPNNPRAGGISRRIEGEERSQLRDVMNQLTVPAESGVIVRTAGIGRSAEDIQWDLDYLQQLWDSITVASDKQPAPFLIYQESNVIIRAMRDYLRPDIGEVLIDEPKVYQDVLTFVQQVMPSYENKIKLYDQETPLFNRFQIESQIETAFQREVTLPSG
;
A
#
# COMPACT_ATOMS: atom_id res chain seq x y z
N ALA A 1 -7.16 12.63 -16.67
CA ALA A 1 -7.03 12.21 -18.06
C ALA A 1 -7.81 10.92 -18.29
N LEU A 2 -8.47 10.77 -19.43
CA LEU A 2 -9.07 9.51 -19.83
C LEU A 2 -7.96 8.61 -20.41
N THR A 3 -7.88 7.37 -19.93
CA THR A 3 -6.94 6.38 -20.43
C THR A 3 -7.68 5.06 -20.73
N THR A 4 -7.16 4.30 -21.67
CA THR A 4 -7.65 2.94 -21.97
C THR A 4 -6.94 1.85 -21.15
N PHE A 5 -5.84 2.23 -20.47
CA PHE A 5 -5.09 1.34 -19.60
C PHE A 5 -5.14 1.82 -18.17
N ILE A 6 -5.37 0.90 -17.26
CA ILE A 6 -5.37 1.16 -15.81
C ILE A 6 -3.96 0.94 -15.28
N SER A 7 -3.55 1.80 -14.34
CA SER A 7 -2.30 1.67 -13.59
C SER A 7 -2.64 1.74 -12.11
N LEU A 8 -2.35 0.67 -11.39
CA LEU A 8 -2.53 0.59 -9.94
C LEU A 8 -1.18 0.77 -9.26
N ALA A 9 -1.06 1.84 -8.47
CA ALA A 9 0.18 2.18 -7.80
C ALA A 9 0.24 1.51 -6.42
N GLY A 10 1.17 0.59 -6.25
CA GLY A 10 1.57 0.04 -4.98
C GLY A 10 2.68 0.84 -4.30
N ARG A 11 3.24 0.27 -3.25
CA ARG A 11 4.37 0.83 -2.52
C ARG A 11 5.66 0.76 -3.33
N TYR A 12 6.01 -0.42 -3.82
CA TYR A 12 7.26 -0.73 -4.49
C TYR A 12 7.13 -0.86 -5.99
N LEU A 13 5.92 -1.12 -6.48
CA LEU A 13 5.67 -1.32 -7.90
C LEU A 13 4.36 -0.67 -8.38
N VAL A 14 4.17 -0.68 -9.68
CA VAL A 14 2.92 -0.32 -10.36
C VAL A 14 2.48 -1.51 -11.17
N LEU A 15 1.26 -1.96 -10.97
CA LEU A 15 0.62 -2.99 -11.77
C LEU A 15 -0.19 -2.35 -12.90
N MET A 16 -0.02 -2.85 -14.11
CA MET A 16 -0.80 -2.47 -15.28
C MET A 16 -1.54 -3.69 -15.82
N PRO A 17 -2.77 -3.93 -15.34
CA PRO A 17 -3.59 -5.03 -15.81
C PRO A 17 -3.89 -4.90 -17.31
N ASN A 18 -4.03 -6.03 -17.98
CA ASN A 18 -4.31 -6.11 -19.42
C ASN A 18 -3.28 -5.39 -20.32
N ASN A 19 -2.07 -5.18 -19.83
CA ASN A 19 -0.99 -4.56 -20.58
C ASN A 19 0.36 -5.28 -20.37
N PRO A 20 0.52 -6.52 -20.87
CA PRO A 20 1.73 -7.32 -20.64
C PRO A 20 2.98 -6.75 -21.32
N ARG A 21 2.81 -5.83 -22.27
CA ARG A 21 3.95 -5.17 -22.96
C ARG A 21 4.54 -4.03 -22.14
N ALA A 22 3.79 -3.53 -21.17
CA ALA A 22 4.28 -2.51 -20.24
C ALA A 22 4.97 -3.21 -19.07
N GLY A 23 6.21 -2.83 -18.80
CA GLY A 23 6.92 -3.44 -17.67
C GLY A 23 8.37 -3.00 -17.58
N GLY A 24 9.00 -3.35 -16.47
CA GLY A 24 10.41 -3.13 -16.27
C GLY A 24 10.75 -2.45 -14.94
N ILE A 25 11.82 -1.69 -14.95
CA ILE A 25 12.35 -0.99 -13.79
C ILE A 25 12.35 0.50 -14.08
N SER A 26 11.99 1.31 -13.10
CA SER A 26 12.00 2.77 -13.22
C SER A 26 13.27 3.28 -13.91
N ARG A 27 13.13 4.24 -14.81
CA ARG A 27 14.26 4.85 -15.53
C ARG A 27 15.18 5.65 -14.61
N ARG A 28 14.74 5.96 -13.39
CA ARG A 28 15.53 6.66 -12.37
C ARG A 28 16.51 5.74 -11.61
N ILE A 29 16.39 4.45 -11.82
CA ILE A 29 17.26 3.45 -11.17
C ILE A 29 18.31 3.02 -12.19
N GLU A 30 19.57 3.13 -11.84
CA GLU A 30 20.72 2.87 -12.72
C GLU A 30 21.73 1.94 -12.04
N GLY A 31 22.74 1.53 -12.76
CA GLY A 31 23.89 0.80 -12.24
C GLY A 31 23.54 -0.54 -11.59
N GLU A 32 24.21 -0.81 -10.48
CA GLU A 32 24.11 -2.07 -9.75
C GLU A 32 22.73 -2.29 -9.15
N GLU A 33 22.09 -1.23 -8.62
CA GLU A 33 20.72 -1.31 -8.07
C GLU A 33 19.71 -1.80 -9.10
N ARG A 34 19.89 -1.36 -10.36
CA ARG A 34 19.04 -1.82 -11.47
C ARG A 34 19.26 -3.30 -11.78
N SER A 35 20.50 -3.78 -11.70
CA SER A 35 20.82 -5.19 -11.91
C SER A 35 20.23 -6.06 -10.81
N GLN A 36 20.40 -5.68 -9.57
CA GLN A 36 19.83 -6.38 -8.42
C GLN A 36 18.30 -6.45 -8.50
N LEU A 37 17.64 -5.35 -8.84
CA LEU A 37 16.18 -5.34 -9.02
C LEU A 37 15.71 -6.20 -10.20
N ARG A 38 16.53 -6.37 -11.24
CA ARG A 38 16.22 -7.29 -12.34
C ARG A 38 16.20 -8.73 -11.84
N ASP A 39 17.16 -9.11 -11.01
CA ASP A 39 17.23 -10.43 -10.41
C ASP A 39 16.05 -10.70 -9.48
N VAL A 40 15.64 -9.69 -8.70
CA VAL A 40 14.43 -9.75 -7.89
C VAL A 40 13.17 -9.90 -8.75
N MET A 41 13.05 -9.12 -9.83
CA MET A 41 11.90 -9.22 -10.74
C MET A 41 11.75 -10.60 -11.39
N ASN A 42 12.86 -11.27 -11.67
CA ASN A 42 12.84 -12.63 -12.25
C ASN A 42 12.30 -13.69 -11.27
N GLN A 43 12.25 -13.38 -9.99
CA GLN A 43 11.71 -14.25 -8.95
C GLN A 43 10.22 -14.00 -8.68
N LEU A 44 9.67 -12.90 -9.21
CA LEU A 44 8.26 -12.55 -8.99
C LEU A 44 7.32 -13.40 -9.85
N THR A 45 6.19 -13.76 -9.28
CA THR A 45 5.08 -14.39 -9.98
C THR A 45 4.15 -13.32 -10.52
N VAL A 46 4.42 -12.84 -11.73
CA VAL A 46 3.62 -11.80 -12.39
C VAL A 46 2.51 -12.46 -13.22
N PRO A 47 1.24 -12.01 -13.11
CA PRO A 47 0.15 -12.50 -13.97
C PRO A 47 0.47 -12.28 -15.45
N ALA A 48 0.21 -13.30 -16.29
CA ALA A 48 0.64 -13.33 -17.69
C ALA A 48 0.13 -12.15 -18.54
N GLU A 49 -1.03 -11.61 -18.21
CA GLU A 49 -1.67 -10.50 -18.93
C GLU A 49 -1.36 -9.12 -18.35
N SER A 50 -0.47 -9.06 -17.38
CA SER A 50 -0.17 -7.82 -16.65
C SER A 50 1.26 -7.37 -16.86
N GLY A 51 1.46 -6.05 -16.94
CA GLY A 51 2.76 -5.42 -16.87
C GLY A 51 3.05 -4.90 -15.47
N VAL A 52 4.32 -4.93 -15.06
CA VAL A 52 4.77 -4.46 -13.76
C VAL A 52 5.98 -3.55 -13.92
N ILE A 53 5.93 -2.38 -13.26
CA ILE A 53 7.07 -1.46 -13.19
C ILE A 53 7.52 -1.32 -11.73
N VAL A 54 8.78 -1.68 -11.43
CA VAL A 54 9.36 -1.45 -10.11
C VAL A 54 9.74 0.02 -9.94
N ARG A 55 9.30 0.59 -8.82
CA ARG A 55 9.53 1.99 -8.43
C ARG A 55 10.86 2.13 -7.68
N THR A 56 11.35 3.36 -7.54
CA THR A 56 12.55 3.67 -6.75
C THR A 56 12.45 3.21 -5.29
N ALA A 57 11.25 3.16 -4.72
CA ALA A 57 11.01 2.65 -3.36
C ALA A 57 11.29 1.14 -3.22
N GLY A 58 11.41 0.40 -4.32
CA GLY A 58 11.77 -1.02 -4.33
C GLY A 58 13.27 -1.28 -4.23
N ILE A 59 14.13 -0.25 -4.30
CA ILE A 59 15.58 -0.42 -4.14
C ILE A 59 15.89 -1.04 -2.78
N GLY A 60 16.70 -2.10 -2.78
CA GLY A 60 17.12 -2.80 -1.56
C GLY A 60 16.02 -3.62 -0.88
N ARG A 61 14.86 -3.84 -1.53
CA ARG A 61 13.79 -4.69 -1.02
C ARG A 61 13.95 -6.13 -1.47
N SER A 62 13.49 -7.05 -0.63
CA SER A 62 13.50 -8.48 -0.98
C SER A 62 12.44 -8.82 -2.02
N ALA A 63 12.58 -9.99 -2.66
CA ALA A 63 11.56 -10.48 -3.59
C ALA A 63 10.22 -10.70 -2.89
N GLU A 64 10.24 -11.13 -1.64
CA GLU A 64 9.03 -11.35 -0.81
C GLU A 64 8.30 -10.03 -0.54
N ASP A 65 9.03 -8.96 -0.21
CA ASP A 65 8.43 -7.63 0.02
C ASP A 65 7.73 -7.10 -1.25
N ILE A 66 8.38 -7.28 -2.41
CA ILE A 66 7.86 -6.81 -3.70
C ILE A 66 6.73 -7.72 -4.18
N GLN A 67 6.81 -9.04 -3.95
CA GLN A 67 5.73 -9.98 -4.25
C GLN A 67 4.48 -9.66 -3.42
N TRP A 68 4.65 -9.37 -2.15
CA TRP A 68 3.53 -8.96 -1.29
C TRP A 68 2.80 -7.71 -1.83
N ASP A 69 3.55 -6.70 -2.29
CA ASP A 69 2.96 -5.51 -2.92
C ASP A 69 2.23 -5.86 -4.23
N LEU A 70 2.77 -6.80 -5.01
CA LEU A 70 2.13 -7.30 -6.23
C LEU A 70 0.83 -8.04 -5.93
N ASP A 71 0.84 -8.94 -4.94
CA ASP A 71 -0.33 -9.72 -4.52
C ASP A 71 -1.45 -8.78 -4.02
N TYR A 72 -1.09 -7.74 -3.28
CA TYR A 72 -2.03 -6.69 -2.87
C TYR A 72 -2.68 -6.01 -4.09
N LEU A 73 -1.89 -5.61 -5.08
CA LEU A 73 -2.41 -4.95 -6.28
C LEU A 73 -3.26 -5.88 -7.14
N GLN A 74 -2.94 -7.17 -7.16
CA GLN A 74 -3.73 -8.17 -7.85
C GLN A 74 -5.11 -8.33 -7.18
N GLN A 75 -5.17 -8.44 -5.85
CA GLN A 75 -6.43 -8.51 -5.11
C GLN A 75 -7.28 -7.24 -5.31
N LEU A 76 -6.63 -6.08 -5.36
CA LEU A 76 -7.31 -4.83 -5.68
C LEU A 76 -7.90 -4.86 -7.09
N TRP A 77 -7.14 -5.33 -8.07
CA TRP A 77 -7.62 -5.47 -9.45
C TRP A 77 -8.80 -6.43 -9.55
N ASP A 78 -8.72 -7.58 -8.89
CA ASP A 78 -9.80 -8.56 -8.85
C ASP A 78 -11.07 -7.97 -8.23
N SER A 79 -10.94 -7.19 -7.17
CA SER A 79 -12.06 -6.46 -6.54
C SER A 79 -12.71 -5.46 -7.51
N ILE A 80 -11.90 -4.71 -8.26
CA ILE A 80 -12.35 -3.75 -9.27
C ILE A 80 -13.10 -4.48 -10.39
N THR A 81 -12.55 -5.59 -10.87
CA THR A 81 -13.17 -6.39 -11.95
C THR A 81 -14.53 -6.95 -11.51
N VAL A 82 -14.59 -7.56 -10.33
CA VAL A 82 -15.86 -8.06 -9.76
C VAL A 82 -16.87 -6.94 -9.57
N ALA A 83 -16.43 -5.75 -9.14
CA ALA A 83 -17.33 -4.61 -8.98
C ALA A 83 -17.86 -4.11 -10.33
N SER A 84 -17.02 -4.13 -11.38
CA SER A 84 -17.40 -3.67 -12.72
C SER A 84 -18.53 -4.50 -13.34
N ASP A 85 -18.60 -5.78 -13.00
CA ASP A 85 -19.61 -6.70 -13.53
C ASP A 85 -20.98 -6.60 -12.82
N LYS A 86 -21.03 -5.92 -11.67
CA LYS A 86 -22.24 -5.84 -10.84
C LYS A 86 -23.23 -4.77 -11.28
N GLN A 87 -22.79 -3.75 -12.01
CA GLN A 87 -23.62 -2.60 -12.38
C GLN A 87 -23.33 -2.11 -13.80
N PRO A 88 -24.34 -1.59 -14.52
CA PRO A 88 -24.13 -0.98 -15.82
C PRO A 88 -23.34 0.34 -15.68
N ALA A 89 -22.45 0.59 -16.63
CA ALA A 89 -21.72 1.85 -16.70
C ALA A 89 -22.66 3.04 -17.04
N PRO A 90 -22.35 4.27 -16.61
CA PRO A 90 -21.18 4.66 -15.81
C PRO A 90 -21.47 4.66 -14.30
N PHE A 91 -20.51 4.19 -13.48
CA PHE A 91 -20.57 4.30 -12.02
C PHE A 91 -19.16 4.39 -11.42
N LEU A 92 -19.05 4.83 -10.17
CA LEU A 92 -17.79 4.87 -9.44
C LEU A 92 -17.45 3.47 -8.92
N ILE A 93 -16.44 2.83 -9.50
CA ILE A 93 -15.99 1.49 -9.11
C ILE A 93 -15.06 1.56 -7.92
N TYR A 94 -14.04 2.43 -8.01
CA TYR A 94 -12.97 2.55 -7.03
C TYR A 94 -12.42 3.98 -6.99
N GLN A 95 -12.14 4.47 -5.80
CA GLN A 95 -11.51 5.77 -5.59
C GLN A 95 -10.40 5.66 -4.56
N GLU A 96 -9.18 5.85 -4.98
CA GLU A 96 -8.00 5.97 -4.10
C GLU A 96 -7.85 7.41 -3.63
N SER A 97 -8.66 7.87 -2.68
CA SER A 97 -8.60 9.26 -2.23
C SER A 97 -8.41 9.44 -0.73
N ASN A 98 -8.66 8.42 0.06
CA ASN A 98 -8.57 8.50 1.50
C ASN A 98 -7.11 8.33 1.97
N VAL A 99 -6.60 9.32 2.73
CA VAL A 99 -5.24 9.28 3.31
C VAL A 99 -5.02 8.04 4.18
N ILE A 100 -6.07 7.57 4.86
CA ILE A 100 -6.01 6.37 5.71
C ILE A 100 -5.79 5.11 4.86
N ILE A 101 -6.52 4.97 3.76
CA ILE A 101 -6.36 3.84 2.84
C ILE A 101 -4.95 3.84 2.22
N ARG A 102 -4.43 5.02 1.87
CA ARG A 102 -3.04 5.13 1.42
C ARG A 102 -2.03 4.76 2.52
N ALA A 103 -2.30 5.15 3.76
CA ALA A 103 -1.46 4.75 4.89
C ALA A 103 -1.49 3.23 5.09
N MET A 104 -2.66 2.59 5.00
CA MET A 104 -2.74 1.12 5.05
C MET A 104 -1.90 0.48 3.95
N ARG A 105 -2.06 0.92 2.70
CA ARG A 105 -1.24 0.42 1.58
C ARG A 105 0.26 0.57 1.83
N ASP A 106 0.69 1.74 2.33
CA ASP A 106 2.11 2.06 2.43
C ASP A 106 2.78 1.50 3.69
N TYR A 107 2.02 1.25 4.77
CA TYR A 107 2.58 0.89 6.07
C TYR A 107 2.10 -0.46 6.61
N LEU A 108 0.95 -0.99 6.19
CA LEU A 108 0.51 -2.31 6.63
C LEU A 108 1.39 -3.39 6.01
N ARG A 109 2.10 -4.11 6.86
CA ARG A 109 3.07 -5.15 6.48
C ARG A 109 2.85 -6.41 7.33
N PRO A 110 3.43 -7.57 6.94
CA PRO A 110 3.32 -8.80 7.72
C PRO A 110 3.82 -8.66 9.16
N ASP A 111 4.87 -7.85 9.39
CA ASP A 111 5.49 -7.60 10.70
C ASP A 111 4.67 -6.67 11.61
N ILE A 112 3.62 -5.99 11.11
CA ILE A 112 2.72 -5.19 11.93
C ILE A 112 1.83 -6.13 12.76
N GLY A 113 1.90 -6.00 14.09
CA GLY A 113 1.10 -6.79 15.03
C GLY A 113 -0.37 -6.37 15.03
N GLU A 114 -0.63 -5.08 15.20
CA GLU A 114 -1.98 -4.52 15.22
C GLU A 114 -2.01 -3.08 14.71
N VAL A 115 -3.20 -2.65 14.27
CA VAL A 115 -3.53 -1.29 13.88
C VAL A 115 -4.70 -0.83 14.75
N LEU A 116 -4.47 0.22 15.52
CA LEU A 116 -5.48 0.79 16.43
C LEU A 116 -6.07 2.04 15.79
N ILE A 117 -7.38 2.13 15.76
CA ILE A 117 -8.14 3.25 15.19
C ILE A 117 -9.15 3.71 16.23
N ASP A 118 -9.10 4.98 16.61
CA ASP A 118 -9.95 5.59 17.66
C ASP A 118 -11.22 6.27 17.13
N GLU A 119 -11.34 6.42 15.81
CA GLU A 119 -12.54 6.97 15.19
C GLU A 119 -13.39 5.83 14.55
N PRO A 120 -14.62 5.58 15.06
CA PRO A 120 -15.44 4.45 14.62
C PRO A 120 -15.74 4.43 13.12
N LYS A 121 -15.96 5.59 12.50
CA LYS A 121 -16.23 5.67 11.06
C LYS A 121 -15.01 5.28 10.24
N VAL A 122 -13.84 5.77 10.63
CA VAL A 122 -12.56 5.42 10.00
C VAL A 122 -12.27 3.93 10.16
N TYR A 123 -12.54 3.37 11.35
CA TYR A 123 -12.42 1.93 11.59
C TYR A 123 -13.26 1.11 10.61
N GLN A 124 -14.54 1.47 10.40
CA GLN A 124 -15.42 0.78 9.46
C GLN A 124 -14.92 0.90 8.02
N ASP A 125 -14.45 2.07 7.60
CA ASP A 125 -13.89 2.29 6.27
C ASP A 125 -12.65 1.42 6.03
N VAL A 126 -11.73 1.39 6.99
CA VAL A 126 -10.51 0.57 6.95
C VAL A 126 -10.85 -0.93 6.98
N LEU A 127 -11.77 -1.34 7.85
CA LEU A 127 -12.19 -2.73 7.96
C LEU A 127 -12.77 -3.22 6.63
N THR A 128 -13.67 -2.45 6.02
CA THR A 128 -14.26 -2.75 4.71
C THR A 128 -13.18 -2.89 3.64
N PHE A 129 -12.23 -1.96 3.61
CA PHE A 129 -11.12 -2.01 2.66
C PHE A 129 -10.26 -3.26 2.88
N VAL A 130 -9.86 -3.55 4.12
CA VAL A 130 -9.02 -4.71 4.44
C VAL A 130 -9.73 -6.03 4.13
N GLN A 131 -11.02 -6.15 4.41
CA GLN A 131 -11.82 -7.33 4.05
C GLN A 131 -11.86 -7.57 2.54
N GLN A 132 -11.88 -6.51 1.75
CA GLN A 132 -11.92 -6.61 0.28
C GLN A 132 -10.57 -6.92 -0.34
N VAL A 133 -9.50 -6.35 0.18
CA VAL A 133 -8.20 -6.33 -0.49
C VAL A 133 -7.15 -7.16 0.24
N MET A 134 -7.24 -7.26 1.57
CA MET A 134 -6.26 -7.96 2.41
C MET A 134 -6.95 -8.73 3.56
N PRO A 135 -7.83 -9.68 3.28
CA PRO A 135 -8.67 -10.32 4.30
C PRO A 135 -7.86 -11.01 5.41
N SER A 136 -6.65 -11.46 5.12
CA SER A 136 -5.75 -12.06 6.12
C SER A 136 -5.29 -11.09 7.22
N TYR A 137 -5.46 -9.79 7.01
CA TYR A 137 -5.08 -8.74 7.98
C TYR A 137 -6.27 -8.20 8.79
N GLU A 138 -7.47 -8.67 8.55
CA GLU A 138 -8.68 -8.22 9.24
C GLU A 138 -8.53 -8.27 10.77
N ASN A 139 -7.98 -9.36 11.28
CA ASN A 139 -7.77 -9.57 12.71
C ASN A 139 -6.77 -8.59 13.35
N LYS A 140 -5.98 -7.89 12.55
CA LYS A 140 -5.02 -6.88 13.03
C LYS A 140 -5.65 -5.51 13.20
N ILE A 141 -6.81 -5.25 12.59
CA ILE A 141 -7.51 -3.95 12.66
C ILE A 141 -8.41 -3.97 13.89
N LYS A 142 -8.19 -3.02 14.79
CA LYS A 142 -8.95 -2.92 16.04
C LYS A 142 -9.45 -1.52 16.29
N LEU A 143 -10.69 -1.43 16.75
CA LEU A 143 -11.22 -0.19 17.29
C LEU A 143 -10.62 0.05 18.67
N TYR A 144 -10.11 1.25 18.90
CA TYR A 144 -9.62 1.70 20.18
C TYR A 144 -10.73 2.54 20.86
N ASP A 145 -11.28 2.07 21.96
CA ASP A 145 -12.41 2.65 22.69
C ASP A 145 -12.11 2.99 24.16
N GLN A 146 -10.81 3.17 24.47
CA GLN A 146 -10.41 3.44 25.86
C GLN A 146 -10.52 4.95 26.21
N GLU A 147 -10.71 5.27 27.50
CA GLU A 147 -10.83 6.64 27.99
C GLU A 147 -9.58 7.50 27.75
N THR A 148 -8.39 6.89 27.85
CA THR A 148 -7.14 7.61 27.57
C THR A 148 -6.98 7.80 26.06
N PRO A 149 -6.80 9.03 25.55
CA PRO A 149 -6.57 9.27 24.14
C PRO A 149 -5.43 8.42 23.58
N LEU A 150 -5.60 7.89 22.37
CA LEU A 150 -4.68 6.91 21.75
C LEU A 150 -3.23 7.40 21.72
N PHE A 151 -2.99 8.64 21.31
CA PHE A 151 -1.64 9.21 21.23
C PHE A 151 -1.01 9.43 22.61
N ASN A 152 -1.83 9.80 23.61
CA ASN A 152 -1.35 9.97 25.00
C ASN A 152 -0.96 8.62 25.60
N ARG A 153 -1.76 7.56 25.38
CA ARG A 153 -1.45 6.22 25.87
C ARG A 153 -0.09 5.72 25.41
N PHE A 154 0.25 5.98 24.15
CA PHE A 154 1.53 5.53 23.56
C PHE A 154 2.60 6.62 23.57
N GLN A 155 2.39 7.73 24.26
CA GLN A 155 3.32 8.87 24.37
C GLN A 155 3.73 9.46 23.01
N ILE A 156 2.83 9.34 22.02
CA ILE A 156 3.09 9.84 20.66
C ILE A 156 2.94 11.36 20.63
N GLU A 157 1.96 11.90 21.35
CA GLU A 157 1.67 13.35 21.37
C GLU A 157 2.89 14.15 21.83
N SER A 158 3.53 13.75 22.93
CA SER A 158 4.75 14.40 23.42
C SER A 158 5.92 14.32 22.43
N GLN A 159 6.02 13.22 21.69
CA GLN A 159 7.05 13.08 20.64
C GLN A 159 6.78 14.02 19.45
N ILE A 160 5.50 14.16 19.05
CA ILE A 160 5.10 15.09 18.00
C ILE A 160 5.39 16.53 18.43
N GLU A 161 5.00 16.91 19.65
CA GLU A 161 5.27 18.25 20.21
C GLU A 161 6.76 18.56 20.24
N THR A 162 7.57 17.59 20.67
CA THR A 162 9.04 17.73 20.68
C THR A 162 9.60 17.92 19.27
N ALA A 163 9.08 17.17 18.29
CA ALA A 163 9.53 17.28 16.89
C ALA A 163 9.19 18.65 16.25
N PHE A 164 8.16 19.35 16.76
CA PHE A 164 7.79 20.70 16.32
C PHE A 164 8.52 21.83 17.06
N GLN A 165 9.35 21.51 18.03
CA GLN A 165 10.17 22.52 18.72
C GLN A 165 11.23 23.10 17.77
N ARG A 166 11.66 24.34 18.07
CA ARG A 166 12.67 25.03 17.25
C ARG A 166 14.04 24.33 17.29
N GLU A 167 14.33 23.70 18.43
CA GLU A 167 15.54 22.92 18.65
C GLU A 167 15.14 21.53 19.11
N VAL A 168 15.69 20.51 18.47
CA VAL A 168 15.48 19.10 18.81
C VAL A 168 16.82 18.42 19.05
N THR A 169 16.88 17.61 20.09
CA THR A 169 18.05 16.77 20.35
C THR A 169 17.94 15.49 19.54
N LEU A 170 18.93 15.28 18.67
CA LEU A 170 19.03 14.03 17.90
C LEU A 170 19.59 12.89 18.76
N PRO A 171 19.36 11.61 18.38
CA PRO A 171 19.96 10.45 19.08
C PRO A 171 21.48 10.48 19.17
N SER A 172 22.13 11.23 18.29
CA SER A 172 23.58 11.46 18.29
C SER A 172 24.07 12.57 19.25
N GLY A 173 23.14 13.27 19.92
CA GLY A 173 23.41 14.37 20.85
C GLY A 173 23.31 15.74 20.20
#